data_3ae841885c789f8cede2fa16dd45287f
#
_entry.id   3ae841885c789f8cede2fa16dd45287f
#
_cell.length_a   1.000
_cell.length_b   1.000
_cell.length_c   1.000
_cell.angle_alpha   90.00
_cell.angle_beta   90.00
_cell.angle_gamma   90.00
#
_symmetry.space_group_name_H-M   'P 1'
#
loop_
_entity.id
_entity.type
_entity.pdbx_description
1 polymer ?
#
loop_
_entity_poly.entity_id
_entity_poly.type
_entity_poly.pdbx_seq_one_letter_code
_entity_poly.pdbx_strand_id
1 'polypeptide(L)'
;MQSDVNSTELFFVYYRQWIEVYKKDAIREATMAKYRMTQKWVEKLAPDLKVSELTRTTYQQLLNDYAKEHERQTTLDFHHQLKGAIMDAVDEGMIGRDPTRKAIIKGKTPKVKKIKYLNQFELHTLLAHLDIKEQPNWDWFILLVAKTGMRFSEALAVTPADFDFARQTLSVNKTWDYKGEGGFLPTKNKSSVRKIQIDWQIVVKFSELVKNLPEDQPIFVRKEKIYNST
;
A
#
# COMPACT_ATOMS: atom_id res chain seq x y z
N MET A 1 -6.43 -4.84 -45.37
CA MET A 1 -5.00 -4.65 -45.12
C MET A 1 -4.81 -4.86 -43.62
N GLN A 2 -4.47 -6.08 -43.19
CA GLN A 2 -4.03 -6.37 -41.84
C GLN A 2 -2.65 -5.73 -41.71
N SER A 3 -2.54 -4.74 -40.84
CA SER A 3 -1.24 -4.21 -40.42
C SER A 3 -0.50 -5.35 -39.73
N ASP A 4 0.66 -5.70 -40.25
CA ASP A 4 1.65 -6.53 -39.55
C ASP A 4 2.05 -5.77 -38.28
N VAL A 5 1.27 -5.95 -37.23
CA VAL A 5 1.59 -5.47 -35.90
C VAL A 5 2.81 -6.26 -35.45
N ASN A 6 3.86 -5.54 -35.17
CA ASN A 6 5.24 -5.93 -34.94
C ASN A 6 5.31 -7.08 -33.91
N SER A 7 5.29 -8.31 -34.39
CA SER A 7 5.30 -9.55 -33.58
C SER A 7 6.62 -9.79 -32.84
N THR A 8 7.57 -8.85 -32.92
CA THR A 8 8.94 -9.00 -32.40
C THR A 8 9.22 -8.24 -31.12
N GLU A 9 8.27 -7.45 -30.61
CA GLU A 9 8.48 -6.66 -29.40
C GLU A 9 8.62 -7.56 -28.16
N LEU A 10 9.61 -7.29 -27.32
CA LEU A 10 9.85 -8.01 -26.08
C LEU A 10 8.78 -7.64 -25.05
N PHE A 11 8.24 -8.63 -24.34
CA PHE A 11 7.13 -8.42 -23.42
C PHE A 11 7.48 -7.45 -22.27
N PHE A 12 8.68 -7.49 -21.72
CA PHE A 12 9.08 -6.55 -20.66
C PHE A 12 9.19 -5.10 -21.17
N VAL A 13 9.51 -4.90 -22.45
CA VAL A 13 9.56 -3.57 -23.10
C VAL A 13 8.15 -3.05 -23.30
N TYR A 14 7.27 -3.84 -23.91
CA TYR A 14 5.85 -3.54 -24.04
C TYR A 14 5.22 -3.20 -22.69
N TYR A 15 5.44 -4.04 -21.67
CA TYR A 15 4.89 -3.83 -20.33
C TYR A 15 5.39 -2.53 -19.69
N ARG A 16 6.66 -2.16 -19.88
CA ARG A 16 7.21 -0.88 -19.44
C ARG A 16 6.53 0.30 -20.11
N GLN A 17 6.34 0.25 -21.43
CA GLN A 17 5.65 1.31 -22.18
C GLN A 17 4.20 1.42 -21.72
N TRP A 18 3.51 0.29 -21.57
CA TRP A 18 2.13 0.24 -21.07
C TRP A 18 2.00 0.91 -19.69
N ILE A 19 2.94 0.67 -18.77
CA ILE A 19 2.94 1.32 -17.45
C ILE A 19 3.06 2.84 -17.61
N GLU A 20 3.96 3.33 -18.43
CA GLU A 20 4.18 4.77 -18.62
C GLU A 20 2.95 5.44 -19.26
N VAL A 21 2.28 4.77 -20.19
CA VAL A 21 1.09 5.32 -20.87
C VAL A 21 -0.16 5.27 -20.00
N TYR A 22 -0.43 4.12 -19.35
CA TYR A 22 -1.72 3.88 -18.70
C TYR A 22 -1.70 4.06 -17.17
N LYS A 23 -0.54 4.03 -16.52
CA LYS A 23 -0.45 4.07 -15.05
C LYS A 23 0.21 5.32 -14.51
N LYS A 24 1.13 5.94 -15.26
CA LYS A 24 1.79 7.18 -14.83
C LYS A 24 0.74 8.26 -14.58
N ASP A 25 0.91 8.98 -13.48
CA ASP A 25 0.03 10.06 -13.01
C ASP A 25 -1.44 9.65 -12.74
N ALA A 26 -1.85 8.43 -13.12
CA ALA A 26 -3.18 7.89 -12.84
C ALA A 26 -3.26 7.13 -11.50
N ILE A 27 -2.13 6.68 -10.96
CA ILE A 27 -2.06 5.91 -9.72
C ILE A 27 -1.03 6.51 -8.75
N ARG A 28 -1.17 6.17 -7.46
CA ARG A 28 -0.20 6.62 -6.44
C ARG A 28 1.18 6.00 -6.67
N GLU A 29 2.25 6.74 -6.34
CA GLU A 29 3.63 6.29 -6.49
C GLU A 29 3.90 4.94 -5.81
N ALA A 30 3.34 4.69 -4.63
CA ALA A 30 3.45 3.39 -3.96
C ALA A 30 2.86 2.22 -4.78
N THR A 31 1.87 2.48 -5.63
CA THR A 31 1.32 1.48 -6.56
C THR A 31 2.18 1.41 -7.82
N MET A 32 2.65 2.54 -8.33
CA MET A 32 3.55 2.62 -9.47
C MET A 32 4.86 1.84 -9.21
N ALA A 33 5.43 1.96 -8.02
CA ALA A 33 6.61 1.21 -7.61
C ALA A 33 6.41 -0.32 -7.71
N LYS A 34 5.20 -0.82 -7.43
CA LYS A 34 4.89 -2.25 -7.62
C LYS A 34 4.88 -2.65 -9.08
N TYR A 35 4.29 -1.84 -9.96
CA TYR A 35 4.30 -2.08 -11.41
C TYR A 35 5.73 -2.09 -11.96
N ARG A 36 6.57 -1.14 -11.56
CA ARG A 36 7.99 -1.11 -11.92
C ARG A 36 8.76 -2.33 -11.41
N MET A 37 8.44 -2.81 -10.21
CA MET A 37 9.03 -4.05 -9.69
C MET A 37 8.59 -5.26 -10.51
N THR A 38 7.32 -5.35 -10.89
CA THR A 38 6.79 -6.40 -11.76
C THR A 38 7.52 -6.40 -13.11
N GLN A 39 7.73 -5.22 -13.71
CA GLN A 39 8.49 -5.09 -14.97
C GLN A 39 9.92 -5.66 -14.84
N LYS A 40 10.65 -5.31 -13.76
CA LYS A 40 11.99 -5.85 -13.49
C LYS A 40 12.00 -7.37 -13.34
N TRP A 41 10.97 -7.94 -12.75
CA TRP A 41 10.84 -9.39 -12.63
C TRP A 41 10.55 -10.06 -13.96
N VAL A 42 9.72 -9.46 -14.81
CA VAL A 42 9.48 -9.98 -16.16
C VAL A 42 10.78 -9.97 -16.96
N GLU A 43 11.52 -8.87 -16.96
CA GLU A 43 12.82 -8.73 -17.60
C GLU A 43 13.84 -9.78 -17.10
N LYS A 44 13.89 -10.01 -15.77
CA LYS A 44 14.79 -11.01 -15.15
C LYS A 44 14.45 -12.45 -15.55
N LEU A 45 13.15 -12.80 -15.56
CA LEU A 45 12.69 -14.19 -15.72
C LEU A 45 12.47 -14.59 -17.17
N ALA A 46 12.19 -13.63 -18.05
CA ALA A 46 11.84 -13.87 -19.43
C ALA A 46 12.36 -12.74 -20.35
N PRO A 47 13.70 -12.50 -20.39
CA PRO A 47 14.28 -11.37 -21.14
C PRO A 47 14.00 -11.42 -22.63
N ASP A 48 13.89 -12.62 -23.20
CA ASP A 48 13.75 -12.84 -24.65
C ASP A 48 12.29 -13.10 -25.07
N LEU A 49 11.35 -13.13 -24.12
CA LEU A 49 9.94 -13.44 -24.39
C LEU A 49 9.29 -12.30 -25.19
N LYS A 50 8.82 -12.61 -26.40
CA LYS A 50 8.07 -11.66 -27.23
C LYS A 50 6.59 -11.63 -26.85
N VAL A 51 5.92 -10.52 -27.11
CA VAL A 51 4.48 -10.37 -26.86
C VAL A 51 3.69 -11.45 -27.65
N SER A 52 4.04 -11.69 -28.89
CA SER A 52 3.41 -12.71 -29.75
C SER A 52 3.58 -14.17 -29.27
N GLU A 53 4.60 -14.42 -28.43
CA GLU A 53 4.92 -15.75 -27.90
C GLU A 53 4.20 -16.00 -26.54
N LEU A 54 3.42 -15.03 -26.05
CA LEU A 54 2.62 -15.18 -24.84
C LEU A 54 1.46 -16.15 -25.07
N THR A 55 1.74 -17.41 -24.88
CA THR A 55 0.75 -18.50 -24.83
C THR A 55 0.38 -18.84 -23.38
N ARG A 56 -0.66 -19.62 -23.16
CA ARG A 56 -1.00 -20.13 -21.82
C ARG A 56 0.15 -20.86 -21.15
N THR A 57 0.96 -21.58 -21.91
CA THR A 57 2.10 -22.34 -21.40
C THR A 57 3.26 -21.43 -21.01
N THR A 58 3.65 -20.50 -21.88
CA THR A 58 4.75 -19.56 -21.59
C THR A 58 4.39 -18.61 -20.45
N TYR A 59 3.15 -18.15 -20.39
CA TYR A 59 2.66 -17.34 -19.27
C TYR A 59 2.63 -18.13 -17.95
N GLN A 60 2.14 -19.38 -17.97
CA GLN A 60 2.16 -20.22 -16.78
C GLN A 60 3.59 -20.52 -16.30
N GLN A 61 4.54 -20.69 -17.24
CA GLN A 61 5.94 -20.90 -16.91
C GLN A 61 6.51 -19.65 -16.21
N LEU A 62 6.25 -18.47 -16.72
CA LEU A 62 6.65 -17.20 -16.09
C LEU A 62 6.11 -17.09 -14.64
N LEU A 63 4.84 -17.44 -14.42
CA LEU A 63 4.26 -17.45 -13.08
C LEU A 63 4.91 -18.52 -12.17
N ASN A 64 5.21 -19.70 -12.71
CA ASN A 64 5.86 -20.76 -11.95
C ASN A 64 7.29 -20.37 -11.54
N ASP A 65 8.04 -19.71 -12.42
CA ASP A 65 9.39 -19.26 -12.13
C ASP A 65 9.39 -18.14 -11.08
N TYR A 66 8.45 -17.19 -11.16
CA TYR A 66 8.25 -16.19 -10.12
C TYR A 66 7.88 -16.83 -8.76
N ALA A 67 7.02 -17.84 -8.78
CA ALA A 67 6.54 -18.55 -7.60
C ALA A 67 7.66 -19.32 -6.85
N LYS A 68 8.79 -19.65 -7.49
CA LYS A 68 9.95 -20.28 -6.84
C LYS A 68 10.55 -19.42 -5.74
N GLU A 69 10.47 -18.10 -5.88
CA GLU A 69 11.05 -17.14 -4.95
C GLU A 69 10.01 -16.48 -4.04
N HIS A 70 8.70 -16.54 -4.39
CA HIS A 70 7.63 -15.77 -3.76
C HIS A 70 6.52 -16.64 -3.16
N GLU A 71 5.83 -16.09 -2.16
CA GLU A 71 4.62 -16.70 -1.60
C GLU A 71 3.45 -16.59 -2.59
N ARG A 72 2.47 -17.48 -2.43
CA ARG A 72 1.29 -17.56 -3.31
C ARG A 72 0.56 -16.22 -3.48
N GLN A 73 0.39 -15.44 -2.39
CA GLN A 73 -0.28 -14.14 -2.49
C GLN A 73 0.52 -13.14 -3.33
N THR A 74 1.85 -13.11 -3.18
CA THR A 74 2.72 -12.23 -3.99
C THR A 74 2.69 -12.64 -5.47
N THR A 75 2.63 -13.94 -5.76
CA THR A 75 2.47 -14.43 -7.14
C THR A 75 1.10 -14.07 -7.71
N LEU A 76 0.04 -14.07 -6.90
CA LEU A 76 -1.28 -13.63 -7.31
C LEU A 76 -1.28 -12.11 -7.65
N ASP A 77 -0.63 -11.31 -6.82
CA ASP A 77 -0.50 -9.87 -7.08
C ASP A 77 0.29 -9.59 -8.37
N PHE A 78 1.37 -10.35 -8.62
CA PHE A 78 2.14 -10.31 -9.86
C PHE A 78 1.26 -10.65 -11.07
N HIS A 79 0.48 -11.73 -11.00
CA HIS A 79 -0.50 -12.09 -12.04
C HIS A 79 -1.50 -10.96 -12.32
N HIS A 80 -2.09 -10.36 -11.29
CA HIS A 80 -3.05 -9.27 -11.45
C HIS A 80 -2.44 -8.03 -12.09
N GLN A 81 -1.19 -7.72 -11.80
CA GLN A 81 -0.49 -6.57 -12.38
C GLN A 81 -0.18 -6.79 -13.87
N LEU A 82 0.19 -8.00 -14.27
CA LEU A 82 0.45 -8.35 -15.67
C LEU A 82 -0.83 -8.42 -16.50
N LYS A 83 -1.91 -8.92 -15.88
CA LYS A 83 -3.15 -9.22 -16.60
C LYS A 83 -3.72 -8.02 -17.36
N GLY A 84 -3.65 -6.80 -16.81
CA GLY A 84 -4.16 -5.60 -17.48
C GLY A 84 -3.47 -5.37 -18.82
N ALA A 85 -2.13 -5.31 -18.81
CA ALA A 85 -1.35 -5.10 -20.03
C ALA A 85 -1.53 -6.24 -21.07
N ILE A 86 -1.64 -7.48 -20.59
CA ILE A 86 -1.85 -8.64 -21.47
C ILE A 86 -3.24 -8.58 -22.11
N MET A 87 -4.27 -8.16 -21.38
CA MET A 87 -5.62 -8.03 -21.95
C MET A 87 -5.66 -6.91 -23.00
N ASP A 88 -5.01 -5.79 -22.76
CA ASP A 88 -4.91 -4.72 -23.76
C ASP A 88 -4.16 -5.22 -25.02
N ALA A 89 -3.08 -6.00 -24.87
CA ALA A 89 -2.38 -6.62 -26.00
C ALA A 89 -3.23 -7.64 -26.76
N VAL A 90 -4.16 -8.32 -26.09
CA VAL A 90 -5.15 -9.20 -26.76
C VAL A 90 -6.15 -8.36 -27.56
N ASP A 91 -6.67 -7.29 -26.97
CA ASP A 91 -7.66 -6.41 -27.60
C ASP A 91 -7.05 -5.66 -28.81
N GLU A 92 -5.76 -5.33 -28.76
CA GLU A 92 -4.98 -4.75 -29.85
C GLU A 92 -4.55 -5.79 -30.91
N GLY A 93 -4.88 -7.07 -30.72
CA GLY A 93 -4.55 -8.14 -31.67
C GLY A 93 -3.10 -8.60 -31.67
N MET A 94 -2.26 -8.12 -30.74
CA MET A 94 -0.87 -8.56 -30.58
C MET A 94 -0.75 -9.99 -30.05
N ILE A 95 -1.74 -10.42 -29.26
CA ILE A 95 -1.88 -11.77 -28.70
C ILE A 95 -3.21 -12.36 -29.18
N GLY A 96 -3.17 -13.51 -29.82
CA GLY A 96 -4.36 -14.10 -30.43
C GLY A 96 -5.43 -14.61 -29.45
N ARG A 97 -5.04 -14.96 -28.21
CA ARG A 97 -5.95 -15.45 -27.13
C ARG A 97 -5.40 -15.10 -25.77
N ASP A 98 -6.29 -14.76 -24.84
CA ASP A 98 -5.95 -14.48 -23.45
C ASP A 98 -5.14 -15.63 -22.79
N PRO A 99 -3.83 -15.45 -22.54
CA PRO A 99 -2.97 -16.44 -21.91
C PRO A 99 -3.18 -16.50 -20.39
N THR A 100 -3.82 -15.51 -19.79
CA THR A 100 -4.00 -15.40 -18.33
C THR A 100 -5.19 -16.23 -17.84
N ARG A 101 -6.07 -16.67 -18.75
CA ARG A 101 -7.28 -17.42 -18.42
C ARG A 101 -6.94 -18.76 -17.77
N LYS A 102 -7.52 -19.01 -16.58
CA LYS A 102 -7.32 -20.24 -15.78
C LYS A 102 -5.83 -20.42 -15.37
N ALA A 103 -5.08 -19.35 -15.20
CA ALA A 103 -3.72 -19.43 -14.65
C ALA A 103 -3.74 -20.08 -13.25
N ILE A 104 -2.79 -20.97 -12.99
CA ILE A 104 -2.63 -21.66 -11.69
C ILE A 104 -1.62 -20.88 -10.87
N ILE A 105 -2.07 -20.32 -9.75
CA ILE A 105 -1.20 -19.53 -8.86
C ILE A 105 -0.56 -20.45 -7.83
N LYS A 106 0.74 -20.64 -7.97
CA LYS A 106 1.61 -21.35 -7.01
C LYS A 106 2.38 -20.35 -6.14
N GLY A 107 3.17 -20.83 -5.23
CA GLY A 107 4.07 -20.02 -4.39
C GLY A 107 4.66 -20.84 -3.27
N LYS A 108 5.69 -20.30 -2.61
CA LYS A 108 6.27 -20.88 -1.40
C LYS A 108 5.24 -20.97 -0.29
N THR A 109 5.32 -22.00 0.51
CA THR A 109 4.55 -22.08 1.75
C THR A 109 4.96 -20.92 2.67
N PRO A 110 4.00 -20.14 3.19
CA PRO A 110 4.34 -19.06 4.11
C PRO A 110 5.15 -19.57 5.30
N LYS A 111 6.26 -18.94 5.61
CA LYS A 111 6.94 -19.15 6.89
C LYS A 111 5.98 -18.74 7.98
N VAL A 112 5.69 -19.62 8.91
CA VAL A 112 4.79 -19.46 10.07
C VAL A 112 3.90 -18.20 10.04
N LYS A 113 2.58 -18.35 10.03
CA LYS A 113 1.64 -17.22 10.17
C LYS A 113 1.91 -16.52 11.50
N LYS A 114 2.62 -15.42 11.48
CA LYS A 114 2.73 -14.54 12.65
C LYS A 114 1.35 -13.97 12.95
N ILE A 115 0.91 -14.09 14.19
CA ILE A 115 -0.27 -13.39 14.70
C ILE A 115 -0.02 -11.89 14.51
N LYS A 116 -0.95 -11.22 13.83
CA LYS A 116 -0.84 -9.79 13.49
C LYS A 116 -1.84 -8.91 14.25
N TYR A 117 -2.37 -9.43 15.32
CA TYR A 117 -3.32 -8.73 16.19
C TYR A 117 -3.02 -9.05 17.65
N LEU A 118 -3.41 -8.15 18.54
CA LEU A 118 -3.43 -8.37 19.98
C LEU A 118 -4.82 -8.84 20.36
N ASN A 119 -4.90 -9.81 21.26
CA ASN A 119 -6.17 -10.10 21.92
C ASN A 119 -6.50 -9.01 22.96
N GLN A 120 -7.70 -9.04 23.54
CA GLN A 120 -8.15 -8.01 24.46
C GLN A 120 -7.28 -7.89 25.72
N PHE A 121 -6.82 -9.01 26.26
CA PHE A 121 -5.92 -9.01 27.41
C PHE A 121 -4.54 -8.41 27.08
N GLU A 122 -3.96 -8.80 25.96
CA GLU A 122 -2.69 -8.25 25.48
C GLU A 122 -2.79 -6.76 25.21
N LEU A 123 -3.90 -6.30 24.62
CA LEU A 123 -4.14 -4.88 24.39
C LEU A 123 -4.27 -4.11 25.71
N HIS A 124 -5.01 -4.60 26.68
CA HIS A 124 -5.11 -3.97 28.00
C HIS A 124 -3.76 -3.92 28.71
N THR A 125 -2.99 -5.01 28.65
CA THR A 125 -1.64 -5.08 29.23
C THR A 125 -0.74 -4.04 28.58
N LEU A 126 -0.73 -3.94 27.24
CA LEU A 126 0.03 -2.91 26.52
C LEU A 126 -0.35 -1.51 26.99
N LEU A 127 -1.64 -1.19 27.02
CA LEU A 127 -2.12 0.14 27.41
C LEU A 127 -1.76 0.51 28.86
N ALA A 128 -1.73 -0.48 29.77
CA ALA A 128 -1.35 -0.27 31.18
C ALA A 128 0.15 0.03 31.36
N HIS A 129 0.99 -0.35 30.40
CA HIS A 129 2.45 -0.13 30.46
C HIS A 129 2.93 1.08 29.64
N LEU A 130 2.01 1.87 29.05
CA LEU A 130 2.39 3.08 28.34
C LEU A 130 2.88 4.16 29.32
N ASP A 131 4.05 4.73 29.03
CA ASP A 131 4.63 5.85 29.76
C ASP A 131 4.20 7.18 29.11
N ILE A 132 3.04 7.66 29.54
CA ILE A 132 2.44 8.90 29.04
C ILE A 132 3.12 10.10 29.65
N LYS A 133 4.03 10.74 28.89
CA LYS A 133 4.81 11.92 29.29
C LYS A 133 4.11 13.21 28.87
N GLU A 134 4.65 14.35 29.32
CA GLU A 134 4.15 15.68 28.94
C GLU A 134 4.33 16.01 27.45
N GLN A 135 5.32 15.39 26.81
CA GLN A 135 5.63 15.58 25.39
C GLN A 135 5.12 14.43 24.54
N PRO A 136 4.66 14.69 23.30
CA PRO A 136 4.29 13.64 22.37
C PRO A 136 5.41 12.62 22.17
N ASN A 137 5.11 11.32 22.32
CA ASN A 137 6.01 10.20 22.11
C ASN A 137 5.26 9.04 21.47
N TRP A 138 5.92 7.89 21.31
CA TRP A 138 5.30 6.69 20.74
C TRP A 138 4.19 6.11 21.62
N ASP A 139 4.24 6.29 22.93
CA ASP A 139 3.20 5.80 23.82
C ASP A 139 1.89 6.56 23.61
N TRP A 140 1.94 7.87 23.37
CA TRP A 140 0.80 8.65 22.93
C TRP A 140 0.23 8.19 21.59
N PHE A 141 1.13 7.89 20.64
CA PHE A 141 0.72 7.38 19.33
C PHE A 141 0.02 6.03 19.44
N ILE A 142 0.61 5.10 20.22
CA ILE A 142 0.03 3.77 20.49
C ILE A 142 -1.34 3.91 21.18
N LEU A 143 -1.45 4.78 22.18
CA LEU A 143 -2.70 5.06 22.86
C LEU A 143 -3.78 5.54 21.87
N LEU A 144 -3.45 6.51 21.01
CA LEU A 144 -4.37 7.03 20.01
C LEU A 144 -4.85 5.92 19.06
N VAL A 145 -3.92 5.16 18.47
CA VAL A 145 -4.25 4.10 17.52
C VAL A 145 -5.08 2.99 18.17
N ALA A 146 -4.70 2.58 19.38
CA ALA A 146 -5.42 1.53 20.12
C ALA A 146 -6.88 1.92 20.45
N LYS A 147 -7.10 3.20 20.78
CA LYS A 147 -8.43 3.72 21.16
C LYS A 147 -9.32 4.12 19.96
N THR A 148 -8.73 4.40 18.81
CA THR A 148 -9.45 4.95 17.64
C THR A 148 -9.53 4.00 16.46
N GLY A 149 -8.67 2.98 16.41
CA GLY A 149 -8.56 2.08 15.25
C GLY A 149 -8.09 2.78 13.96
N MET A 150 -7.41 3.91 14.05
CA MET A 150 -6.87 4.62 12.90
C MET A 150 -5.77 3.81 12.21
N ARG A 151 -5.63 3.99 10.89
CA ARG A 151 -4.47 3.47 10.18
C ARG A 151 -3.22 4.24 10.58
N PHE A 152 -2.06 3.58 10.52
CA PHE A 152 -0.77 4.18 10.89
C PHE A 152 -0.54 5.55 10.23
N SER A 153 -0.72 5.67 8.92
CA SER A 153 -0.54 6.92 8.19
C SER A 153 -1.60 7.99 8.49
N GLU A 154 -2.82 7.60 8.88
CA GLU A 154 -3.86 8.51 9.35
C GLU A 154 -3.48 9.08 10.72
N ALA A 155 -3.06 8.23 11.65
CA ALA A 155 -2.66 8.66 12.99
C ALA A 155 -1.41 9.56 12.98
N LEU A 156 -0.44 9.30 12.09
CA LEU A 156 0.71 10.20 11.89
C LEU A 156 0.30 11.60 11.40
N ALA A 157 -0.78 11.70 10.64
CA ALA A 157 -1.25 12.97 10.08
C ALA A 157 -2.15 13.77 11.03
N VAL A 158 -2.46 13.26 12.23
CA VAL A 158 -3.32 13.95 13.19
C VAL A 158 -2.66 15.23 13.67
N THR A 159 -3.41 16.33 13.61
CA THR A 159 -3.05 17.64 14.11
C THR A 159 -3.96 18.04 15.28
N PRO A 160 -3.60 19.01 16.14
CA PRO A 160 -4.50 19.52 17.18
C PRO A 160 -5.85 19.97 16.63
N ALA A 161 -5.89 20.60 15.45
CA ALA A 161 -7.14 21.05 14.80
C ALA A 161 -8.11 19.94 14.38
N ASP A 162 -7.66 18.66 14.34
CA ASP A 162 -8.54 17.54 14.02
C ASP A 162 -9.44 17.13 15.20
N PHE A 163 -9.14 17.57 16.42
CA PHE A 163 -9.92 17.27 17.62
C PHE A 163 -11.05 18.28 17.83
N ASP A 164 -12.25 17.81 18.01
CA ASP A 164 -13.39 18.55 18.57
C ASP A 164 -13.68 18.01 19.98
N PHE A 165 -12.99 18.55 20.98
CA PHE A 165 -13.10 18.10 22.34
C PHE A 165 -14.50 18.31 22.95
N ALA A 166 -15.20 19.37 22.51
CA ALA A 166 -16.55 19.66 22.98
C ALA A 166 -17.56 18.60 22.49
N ARG A 167 -17.40 18.11 21.26
CA ARG A 167 -18.23 17.05 20.69
C ARG A 167 -17.62 15.65 20.88
N GLN A 168 -16.46 15.56 21.51
CA GLN A 168 -15.71 14.32 21.72
C GLN A 168 -15.47 13.57 20.38
N THR A 169 -15.08 14.28 19.33
CA THR A 169 -14.82 13.69 18.03
C THR A 169 -13.43 13.99 17.52
N LEU A 170 -12.88 13.06 16.74
CA LEU A 170 -11.62 13.20 16.00
C LEU A 170 -11.89 13.03 14.51
N SER A 171 -11.49 14.02 13.73
CA SER A 171 -11.63 14.01 12.27
C SER A 171 -10.49 13.26 11.61
N VAL A 172 -10.81 12.34 10.70
CA VAL A 172 -9.85 11.63 9.84
C VAL A 172 -10.10 12.04 8.42
N ASN A 173 -9.27 12.92 7.87
CA ASN A 173 -9.44 13.53 6.54
C ASN A 173 -8.17 13.54 5.69
N LYS A 174 -7.03 13.16 6.26
CA LYS A 174 -5.70 13.18 5.65
C LYS A 174 -4.83 12.02 6.12
N THR A 175 -3.71 11.80 5.44
CA THR A 175 -2.68 10.83 5.80
C THR A 175 -1.30 11.48 5.70
N TRP A 176 -0.31 10.91 6.35
CA TRP A 176 1.09 11.35 6.27
C TRP A 176 1.87 10.48 5.30
N ASP A 177 2.66 11.10 4.41
CA ASP A 177 3.57 10.39 3.52
C ASP A 177 4.86 9.99 4.26
N TYR A 178 4.80 8.87 4.96
CA TYR A 178 5.95 8.37 5.73
C TYR A 178 6.94 7.53 4.90
N LYS A 179 6.64 7.27 3.63
CA LYS A 179 7.50 6.47 2.73
C LYS A 179 8.21 7.30 1.68
N GLY A 180 7.72 8.51 1.41
CA GLY A 180 8.27 9.44 0.46
C GLY A 180 8.97 10.61 1.14
N GLU A 181 8.72 11.81 0.64
CA GLU A 181 9.35 13.05 1.11
C GLU A 181 8.71 13.65 2.37
N GLY A 182 7.68 12.99 2.90
CA GLY A 182 6.87 13.53 3.99
C GLY A 182 5.72 14.40 3.49
N GLY A 183 4.97 14.99 4.44
CA GLY A 183 3.84 15.88 4.12
C GLY A 183 2.48 15.21 4.15
N PHE A 184 1.45 16.06 4.11
CA PHE A 184 0.07 15.61 4.10
C PHE A 184 -0.36 15.11 2.72
N LEU A 185 -1.03 13.97 2.70
CA LEU A 185 -1.68 13.42 1.52
C LEU A 185 -3.18 13.21 1.77
N PRO A 186 -4.02 13.23 0.73
CA PRO A 186 -5.42 12.85 0.88
C PRO A 186 -5.54 11.39 1.33
N THR A 187 -6.65 11.04 1.98
CA THR A 187 -6.99 9.65 2.33
C THR A 187 -7.05 8.77 1.08
N LYS A 188 -6.92 7.45 1.25
CA LYS A 188 -6.88 6.49 0.14
C LYS A 188 -8.10 6.60 -0.79
N ASN A 189 -9.29 6.86 -0.22
CA ASN A 189 -10.54 7.04 -0.93
C ASN A 189 -11.47 7.95 -0.10
N LYS A 190 -12.54 8.44 -0.72
CA LYS A 190 -13.53 9.32 -0.05
C LYS A 190 -14.17 8.66 1.17
N SER A 191 -14.40 7.37 1.16
CA SER A 191 -14.99 6.62 2.29
C SER A 191 -14.06 6.49 3.50
N SER A 192 -12.78 6.82 3.36
CA SER A 192 -11.84 6.86 4.48
C SER A 192 -11.95 8.17 5.29
N VAL A 193 -12.55 9.21 4.73
CA VAL A 193 -12.86 10.45 5.46
C VAL A 193 -14.01 10.15 6.43
N ARG A 194 -13.75 10.36 7.72
CA ARG A 194 -14.72 10.03 8.77
C ARG A 194 -14.44 10.84 10.04
N LYS A 195 -15.44 10.90 10.93
CA LYS A 195 -15.27 11.33 12.32
C LYS A 195 -15.35 10.10 13.22
N ILE A 196 -14.47 10.04 14.20
CA ILE A 196 -14.42 8.98 15.21
C ILE A 196 -14.88 9.57 16.52
N GLN A 197 -15.84 8.92 17.18
CA GLN A 197 -16.19 9.26 18.56
C GLN A 197 -15.04 8.81 19.46
N ILE A 198 -14.52 9.71 20.28
CA ILE A 198 -13.44 9.44 21.23
C ILE A 198 -13.99 9.43 22.67
N ASP A 199 -13.45 8.54 23.49
CA ASP A 199 -13.87 8.45 24.90
C ASP A 199 -13.33 9.65 25.71
N TRP A 200 -13.95 9.89 26.88
CA TRP A 200 -13.59 11.00 27.75
C TRP A 200 -12.14 10.94 28.24
N GLN A 201 -11.54 9.75 28.36
CA GLN A 201 -10.14 9.60 28.77
C GLN A 201 -9.20 10.14 27.69
N ILE A 202 -9.52 9.91 26.44
CA ILE A 202 -8.78 10.50 25.29
C ILE A 202 -8.99 12.00 25.26
N VAL A 203 -10.22 12.48 25.47
CA VAL A 203 -10.51 13.93 25.52
C VAL A 203 -9.63 14.62 26.55
N VAL A 204 -9.64 14.14 27.81
CA VAL A 204 -8.87 14.75 28.91
C VAL A 204 -7.36 14.74 28.60
N LYS A 205 -6.82 13.58 28.23
CA LYS A 205 -5.38 13.41 27.99
C LYS A 205 -4.91 14.24 26.80
N PHE A 206 -5.62 14.16 25.67
CA PHE A 206 -5.20 14.84 24.45
C PHE A 206 -5.45 16.35 24.48
N SER A 207 -6.49 16.85 25.17
CA SER A 207 -6.68 18.29 25.33
C SER A 207 -5.51 18.97 26.04
N GLU A 208 -4.90 18.28 27.03
CA GLU A 208 -3.70 18.81 27.70
C GLU A 208 -2.45 18.68 26.81
N LEU A 209 -2.27 17.52 26.17
CA LEU A 209 -1.11 17.28 25.29
C LEU A 209 -1.00 18.32 24.16
N VAL A 210 -2.14 18.64 23.52
CA VAL A 210 -2.14 19.50 22.32
C VAL A 210 -2.22 20.98 22.62
N LYS A 211 -2.46 21.39 23.86
CA LYS A 211 -2.72 22.78 24.30
C LYS A 211 -1.70 23.79 23.79
N ASN A 212 -0.43 23.40 23.74
CA ASN A 212 0.68 24.26 23.35
C ASN A 212 1.32 23.84 22.01
N LEU A 213 0.66 22.96 21.24
CA LEU A 213 1.15 22.52 19.94
C LEU A 213 0.55 23.38 18.81
N PRO A 214 1.28 23.58 17.70
CA PRO A 214 0.75 24.24 16.53
C PRO A 214 -0.48 23.47 15.96
N GLU A 215 -1.56 24.19 15.68
CA GLU A 215 -2.85 23.59 15.29
C GLU A 215 -2.81 22.80 13.97
N ASP A 216 -1.93 23.23 13.05
CA ASP A 216 -1.82 22.71 11.68
C ASP A 216 -0.67 21.72 11.47
N GLN A 217 0.13 21.44 12.51
CA GLN A 217 1.25 20.51 12.42
C GLN A 217 0.91 19.12 12.99
N PRO A 218 1.50 18.06 12.41
CA PRO A 218 1.25 16.71 12.92
C PRO A 218 1.86 16.53 14.31
N ILE A 219 1.10 15.92 15.22
CA ILE A 219 1.49 15.75 16.63
C ILE A 219 2.70 14.80 16.76
N PHE A 220 2.78 13.77 15.92
CA PHE A 220 3.73 12.65 16.07
C PHE A 220 4.88 12.67 15.06
N VAL A 221 4.97 13.68 14.21
CA VAL A 221 6.05 13.84 13.24
C VAL A 221 6.88 15.06 13.60
N ARG A 222 8.15 14.86 13.91
CA ARG A 222 9.10 15.93 14.17
C ARG A 222 10.12 15.97 13.04
N LYS A 223 10.34 17.17 12.44
CA LYS A 223 11.40 17.46 11.46
C LYS A 223 11.69 16.29 10.51
N GLU A 224 10.79 16.04 9.57
CA GLU A 224 11.00 15.19 8.39
C GLU A 224 11.38 13.71 8.62
N LYS A 225 11.60 13.26 9.84
CA LYS A 225 11.86 11.85 10.14
C LYS A 225 10.89 11.33 11.20
N ILE A 226 10.12 10.34 10.81
CA ILE A 226 9.47 9.45 11.77
C ILE A 226 10.58 8.75 12.54
N TYR A 227 10.53 8.81 13.88
CA TYR A 227 11.37 7.97 14.71
C TYR A 227 11.06 6.50 14.37
N ASN A 228 12.04 5.83 13.78
CA ASN A 228 12.17 4.44 13.43
C ASN A 228 11.95 4.06 11.98
N SER A 229 13.05 4.02 11.31
CA SER A 229 13.39 2.89 10.48
C SER A 229 14.70 2.32 11.02
N THR A 230 14.64 1.36 11.85
CA THR A 230 15.65 0.29 11.97
C THR A 230 15.06 -0.95 11.38
#